data_e6aad027243e45d8bdb4c1bdd2303c3e
#
_entry.id   e6aad027243e45d8bdb4c1bdd2303c3e
#
_cell.length_a   1.000
_cell.length_b   1.000
_cell.length_c   1.000
_cell.angle_alpha   90.00
_cell.angle_beta   90.00
_cell.angle_gamma   90.00
#
_symmetry.space_group_name_H-M   'P 1'
#
loop_
_entity.id
_entity.type
_entity.pdbx_description
1 polymer ?
#
loop_
_entity_poly.entity_id
_entity_poly.type
_entity_poly.pdbx_seq_one_letter_code
_entity_poly.pdbx_strand_id
1 'polypeptide(L)'
;MIGENALDVQVGGNHYKKWAVQPVLVIVMDNLSFLHGCILKRLLRNKGDRKEDLQKILHELNLIEQLHHTPPPADRDSIYSDFFRQIEDPQMQVTIMNLMNENFLTREHGPANEGSLNLLKTLREDVTNMLDDLEE
;
A
#
# COMPACT_ATOMS: atom_id res chain seq x y z
N MET A 1 2.40 -22.30 2.44
CA MET A 1 2.16 -22.30 1.81
C MET A 1 2.47 -22.36 1.23
N ILE A 2 2.63 -22.68 1.05
CA ILE A 2 2.86 -22.61 0.32
C ILE A 2 2.25 -22.66 -0.70
N GLY A 3 1.79 -22.43 -1.09
CA GLY A 3 0.82 -22.43 -1.96
C GLY A 3 1.06 -21.71 -3.20
N GLU A 4 0.13 -20.96 -3.66
CA GLU A 4 0.25 -20.19 -4.87
C GLU A 4 1.31 -19.09 -4.74
N ASN A 5 2.06 -18.87 -5.81
CA ASN A 5 2.90 -17.68 -5.90
C ASN A 5 1.98 -16.46 -6.02
N ALA A 6 2.14 -15.51 -5.11
CA ALA A 6 1.27 -14.34 -5.05
C ALA A 6 1.29 -13.52 -6.36
N LEU A 7 2.39 -13.59 -7.10
CA LEU A 7 2.50 -12.88 -8.38
C LEU A 7 1.64 -13.52 -9.47
N ASP A 8 1.22 -14.76 -9.29
CA ASP A 8 0.37 -15.46 -10.25
C ASP A 8 -1.11 -15.26 -9.97
N VAL A 9 -1.46 -14.57 -8.90
CA VAL A 9 -2.83 -14.36 -8.47
C VAL A 9 -3.20 -12.88 -8.59
N GLN A 10 -4.35 -12.61 -9.20
CA GLN A 10 -4.88 -11.26 -9.26
C GLN A 10 -6.33 -11.29 -8.80
N VAL A 11 -6.59 -10.61 -7.67
CA VAL A 11 -7.94 -10.50 -7.12
C VAL A 11 -8.68 -9.40 -7.87
N GLY A 12 -9.90 -9.69 -8.31
CA GLY A 12 -10.74 -8.71 -9.01
C GLY A 12 -10.50 -8.60 -10.49
N GLY A 13 -9.64 -9.46 -11.06
CA GLY A 13 -9.38 -9.46 -12.51
C GLY A 13 -8.13 -10.21 -12.86
N ASN A 14 -7.76 -10.16 -14.14
CA ASN A 14 -6.58 -10.87 -14.61
C ASN A 14 -5.77 -10.06 -15.63
N HIS A 15 -5.95 -8.74 -15.66
CA HIS A 15 -5.34 -7.89 -16.69
C HIS A 15 -3.81 -7.77 -16.56
N TYR A 16 -3.22 -8.11 -15.40
CA TYR A 16 -1.76 -8.11 -15.22
C TYR A 16 -1.15 -9.52 -15.30
N LYS A 17 -1.96 -10.57 -15.22
CA LYS A 17 -1.46 -11.94 -15.18
C LYS A 17 -0.69 -12.36 -16.44
N LYS A 18 -1.09 -11.83 -17.58
CA LYS A 18 -0.46 -12.18 -18.87
C LYS A 18 0.80 -11.36 -19.16
N TRP A 19 1.19 -10.49 -18.25
CA TRP A 19 2.42 -9.73 -18.42
C TRP A 19 3.60 -10.58 -17.97
N ALA A 20 4.66 -10.63 -18.79
CA ALA A 20 5.87 -11.34 -18.42
C ALA A 20 6.50 -10.79 -17.15
N VAL A 21 6.42 -9.45 -16.97
CA VAL A 21 6.87 -8.78 -15.76
C VAL A 21 5.70 -7.94 -15.26
N GLN A 22 5.20 -8.26 -14.08
CA GLN A 22 4.06 -7.53 -13.51
C GLN A 22 4.49 -6.18 -12.96
N PRO A 23 3.61 -5.15 -13.03
CA PRO A 23 3.95 -3.81 -12.53
C PRO A 23 4.42 -3.78 -11.09
N VAL A 24 3.87 -4.65 -10.23
CA VAL A 24 4.26 -4.68 -8.82
C VAL A 24 5.74 -4.99 -8.64
N LEU A 25 6.31 -5.84 -9.50
CA LEU A 25 7.75 -6.13 -9.44
C LEU A 25 8.58 -4.89 -9.73
N VAL A 26 8.19 -4.12 -10.74
CA VAL A 26 8.89 -2.89 -11.08
C VAL A 26 8.78 -1.88 -9.95
N ILE A 27 7.59 -1.74 -9.37
CA ILE A 27 7.38 -0.82 -8.25
C ILE A 27 8.31 -1.14 -7.08
N VAL A 28 8.40 -2.43 -6.74
CA VAL A 28 9.24 -2.87 -5.62
C VAL A 28 10.72 -2.72 -5.95
N MET A 29 11.15 -3.20 -7.13
CA MET A 29 12.55 -3.19 -7.52
C MET A 29 13.10 -1.78 -7.66
N ASP A 30 12.32 -0.87 -8.21
CA ASP A 30 12.73 0.52 -8.38
C ASP A 30 12.46 1.38 -7.14
N ASN A 31 11.87 0.78 -6.11
CA ASN A 31 11.52 1.49 -4.89
C ASN A 31 10.69 2.74 -5.19
N LEU A 32 9.67 2.58 -6.05
CA LEU A 32 8.82 3.70 -6.41
C LEU A 32 8.00 4.15 -5.20
N SER A 33 7.79 5.46 -5.08
CA SER A 33 6.90 5.98 -4.06
C SER A 33 5.47 5.54 -4.35
N PHE A 34 4.59 5.67 -3.36
CA PHE A 34 3.18 5.33 -3.53
C PHE A 34 2.57 6.04 -4.73
N LEU A 35 2.81 7.36 -4.83
CA LEU A 35 2.23 8.14 -5.93
C LEU A 35 2.80 7.73 -7.28
N HIS A 36 4.09 7.48 -7.36
CA HIS A 36 4.70 7.00 -8.61
C HIS A 36 4.16 5.63 -9.00
N GLY A 37 3.97 4.75 -8.03
CA GLY A 37 3.40 3.43 -8.29
C GLY A 37 1.96 3.50 -8.78
N CYS A 38 1.16 4.38 -8.19
CA CYS A 38 -0.21 4.61 -8.65
C CYS A 38 -0.25 5.12 -10.09
N ILE A 39 0.63 6.06 -10.42
CA ILE A 39 0.71 6.60 -11.79
C ILE A 39 1.08 5.49 -12.78
N LEU A 40 2.09 4.69 -12.44
CA LEU A 40 2.50 3.58 -13.31
C LEU A 40 1.33 2.65 -13.59
N LYS A 41 0.63 2.24 -12.54
CA LYS A 41 -0.50 1.31 -12.70
C LYS A 41 -1.61 1.92 -13.54
N ARG A 42 -1.92 3.20 -13.36
CA ARG A 42 -2.95 3.87 -14.16
C ARG A 42 -2.53 4.02 -15.63
N LEU A 43 -1.25 4.28 -15.88
CA LEU A 43 -0.77 4.38 -17.28
C LEU A 43 -0.91 3.06 -18.03
N LEU A 44 -0.73 1.94 -17.32
CA LEU A 44 -0.81 0.62 -17.91
C LEU A 44 -2.22 0.06 -17.99
N ARG A 45 -3.16 0.66 -17.27
CA ARG A 45 -4.53 0.20 -17.22
C ARG A 45 -5.27 0.60 -18.50
N ASN A 46 -5.88 -0.39 -19.16
CA ASN A 46 -6.61 -0.12 -20.40
C ASN A 46 -8.09 -0.50 -20.30
N LYS A 47 -8.63 -0.49 -19.08
CA LYS A 47 -10.02 -0.82 -18.85
C LYS A 47 -10.62 0.22 -17.93
N GLY A 48 -11.94 0.42 -17.98
CA GLY A 48 -12.60 1.43 -17.21
C GLY A 48 -12.56 2.79 -17.91
N ASP A 49 -12.67 3.86 -17.15
CA ASP A 49 -12.72 5.23 -17.70
C ASP A 49 -11.30 5.78 -17.87
N ARG A 50 -10.81 5.75 -19.11
CA ARG A 50 -9.47 6.24 -19.41
C ARG A 50 -9.31 7.73 -19.10
N LYS A 51 -10.36 8.52 -19.36
CA LYS A 51 -10.33 9.95 -19.09
C LYS A 51 -10.15 10.20 -17.59
N GLU A 52 -10.89 9.49 -16.75
CA GLU A 52 -10.78 9.62 -15.30
C GLU A 52 -9.38 9.21 -14.82
N ASP A 53 -8.83 8.11 -15.34
CA ASP A 53 -7.49 7.69 -14.99
C ASP A 53 -6.45 8.76 -15.32
N LEU A 54 -6.55 9.37 -16.50
CA LEU A 54 -5.62 10.43 -16.89
C LEU A 54 -5.76 11.68 -16.01
N GLN A 55 -6.99 12.03 -15.63
CA GLN A 55 -7.23 13.14 -14.72
C GLN A 55 -6.61 12.87 -13.35
N LYS A 56 -6.72 11.64 -12.86
CA LYS A 56 -6.12 11.24 -11.59
C LYS A 56 -4.60 11.28 -11.66
N ILE A 57 -4.02 10.89 -12.80
CA ILE A 57 -2.57 10.98 -13.00
C ILE A 57 -2.10 12.44 -12.90
N LEU A 58 -2.81 13.35 -13.57
CA LEU A 58 -2.46 14.78 -13.51
C LEU A 58 -2.51 15.29 -12.07
N HIS A 59 -3.54 14.88 -11.32
CA HIS A 59 -3.66 15.26 -9.92
C HIS A 59 -2.51 14.70 -9.10
N GLU A 60 -2.14 13.44 -9.32
CA GLU A 60 -1.05 12.80 -8.60
C GLU A 60 0.30 13.43 -8.92
N LEU A 61 0.51 13.85 -10.17
CA LEU A 61 1.72 14.59 -10.54
C LEU A 61 1.78 15.94 -9.82
N ASN A 62 0.65 16.63 -9.69
CA ASN A 62 0.58 17.87 -8.93
C ASN A 62 0.88 17.64 -7.44
N LEU A 63 0.40 16.53 -6.89
CA LEU A 63 0.72 16.17 -5.50
C LEU A 63 2.21 15.92 -5.31
N ILE A 64 2.85 15.22 -6.24
CA ILE A 64 4.29 14.98 -6.17
C ILE A 64 5.04 16.31 -6.16
N GLU A 65 4.70 17.21 -7.08
CA GLU A 65 5.33 18.51 -7.15
C GLU A 65 5.16 19.30 -5.86
N GLN A 66 3.92 19.35 -5.36
CA GLN A 66 3.61 20.07 -4.13
C GLN A 66 4.39 19.52 -2.92
N LEU A 67 4.42 18.18 -2.78
CA LEU A 67 5.09 17.55 -1.65
C LEU A 67 6.60 17.72 -1.70
N HIS A 68 7.19 17.80 -2.89
CA HIS A 68 8.63 18.07 -3.02
C HIS A 68 9.00 19.47 -2.57
N HIS A 69 8.09 20.42 -2.70
CA HIS A 69 8.36 21.82 -2.35
C HIS A 69 7.77 22.25 -1.02
N THR A 70 7.02 21.37 -0.36
CA THR A 70 6.44 21.66 0.95
C THR A 70 7.45 21.27 2.03
N PRO A 71 7.79 22.18 2.97
CA PRO A 71 8.67 21.81 4.07
C PRO A 71 8.07 20.67 4.89
N PRO A 72 8.91 19.79 5.47
CA PRO A 72 8.40 18.76 6.38
C PRO A 72 7.61 19.39 7.51
N PRO A 73 6.53 18.72 8.00
CA PRO A 73 5.78 19.23 9.14
C PRO A 73 6.71 19.44 10.37
N ALA A 74 6.50 20.53 11.07
CA ALA A 74 7.32 20.86 12.24
C ALA A 74 7.10 19.87 13.39
N ASP A 75 5.91 19.30 13.50
CA ASP A 75 5.56 18.37 14.56
C ASP A 75 4.89 17.13 13.98
N ARG A 76 5.70 16.10 13.73
CA ARG A 76 5.21 14.84 13.17
C ARG A 76 4.29 14.11 14.15
N ASP A 77 4.59 14.18 15.44
CA ASP A 77 3.81 13.49 16.47
C ASP A 77 2.39 14.03 16.52
N SER A 78 2.23 15.34 16.38
CA SER A 78 0.92 15.97 16.36
C SER A 78 0.10 15.51 15.16
N ILE A 79 0.74 15.37 13.99
CA ILE A 79 0.08 14.90 12.77
C ILE A 79 -0.37 13.45 12.94
N TYR A 80 0.49 12.58 13.47
CA TYR A 80 0.11 11.19 13.71
C TYR A 80 -1.01 11.09 14.74
N SER A 81 -0.95 11.88 15.80
CA SER A 81 -1.99 11.92 16.83
C SER A 81 -3.34 12.30 16.21
N ASP A 82 -3.34 13.35 15.39
CA ASP A 82 -4.58 13.80 14.73
C ASP A 82 -5.08 12.76 13.72
N PHE A 83 -4.17 12.12 13.00
CA PHE A 83 -4.54 11.06 12.07
C PHE A 83 -5.23 9.91 12.78
N PHE A 84 -4.63 9.38 13.86
CA PHE A 84 -5.21 8.25 14.59
C PHE A 84 -6.50 8.63 15.32
N ARG A 85 -6.64 9.88 15.74
CA ARG A 85 -7.85 10.35 16.40
C ARG A 85 -9.08 10.28 15.48
N GLN A 86 -8.87 10.33 14.16
CA GLN A 86 -9.96 10.24 13.18
C GLN A 86 -10.47 8.82 13.01
N ILE A 87 -9.72 7.83 13.48
CA ILE A 87 -10.08 6.41 13.34
C ILE A 87 -10.83 5.99 14.60
N GLU A 88 -12.13 5.78 14.45
CA GLU A 88 -12.99 5.50 15.59
C GLU A 88 -12.85 4.07 16.14
N ASP A 89 -12.61 3.10 15.26
CA ASP A 89 -12.50 1.70 15.63
C ASP A 89 -11.12 1.40 16.23
N PRO A 90 -11.03 1.03 17.54
CA PRO A 90 -9.74 0.73 18.16
C PRO A 90 -8.97 -0.40 17.49
N GLN A 91 -9.67 -1.42 16.98
CA GLN A 91 -9.00 -2.53 16.28
C GLN A 91 -8.35 -2.04 14.99
N MET A 92 -9.03 -1.15 14.27
CA MET A 92 -8.47 -0.56 13.06
C MET A 92 -7.24 0.28 13.38
N GLN A 93 -7.25 1.02 14.49
CA GLN A 93 -6.07 1.78 14.92
C GLN A 93 -4.87 0.86 15.13
N VAL A 94 -5.07 -0.26 15.85
CA VAL A 94 -4.01 -1.22 16.12
C VAL A 94 -3.48 -1.84 14.83
N THR A 95 -4.38 -2.22 13.93
CA THR A 95 -3.99 -2.82 12.65
C THR A 95 -3.14 -1.85 11.81
N ILE A 96 -3.53 -0.58 11.77
CA ILE A 96 -2.78 0.44 11.02
C ILE A 96 -1.42 0.69 11.67
N MET A 97 -1.36 0.74 13.01
CA MET A 97 -0.08 0.88 13.70
C MET A 97 0.86 -0.28 13.40
N ASN A 98 0.34 -1.50 13.39
CA ASN A 98 1.13 -2.67 13.05
C ASN A 98 1.63 -2.62 11.61
N LEU A 99 0.79 -2.13 10.69
CA LEU A 99 1.18 -1.96 9.29
C LEU A 99 2.35 -0.97 9.17
N MET A 100 2.24 0.16 9.87
CA MET A 100 3.28 1.19 9.84
C MET A 100 4.58 0.69 10.47
N ASN A 101 4.48 -0.07 11.56
CA ASN A 101 5.64 -0.65 12.22
C ASN A 101 6.31 -1.71 11.35
N GLU A 102 5.53 -2.53 10.65
CA GLU A 102 6.08 -3.51 9.72
C GLU A 102 6.87 -2.82 8.61
N ASN A 103 6.30 -1.76 8.04
CA ASN A 103 6.98 -0.98 7.01
C ASN A 103 8.29 -0.39 7.53
N PHE A 104 8.29 0.14 8.76
CA PHE A 104 9.48 0.70 9.38
C PHE A 104 10.56 -0.37 9.56
N LEU A 105 10.20 -1.53 10.10
CA LEU A 105 11.15 -2.61 10.35
C LEU A 105 11.76 -3.14 9.05
N THR A 106 10.96 -3.26 8.01
CA THR A 106 11.45 -3.70 6.70
C THR A 106 12.44 -2.70 6.13
N ARG A 107 12.16 -1.40 6.27
CA ARG A 107 13.05 -0.35 5.77
C ARG A 107 14.37 -0.30 6.53
N GLU A 108 14.32 -0.46 7.86
CA GLU A 108 15.51 -0.31 8.71
C GLU A 108 16.35 -1.58 8.78
N HIS A 109 15.74 -2.74 8.74
CA HIS A 109 16.43 -4.02 8.97
C HIS A 109 16.34 -4.98 7.80
N GLY A 110 15.71 -4.57 6.70
CA GLY A 110 15.58 -5.40 5.51
C GLY A 110 14.34 -6.29 5.55
N PRO A 111 13.97 -6.82 4.39
CA PRO A 111 12.84 -7.76 4.32
C PRO A 111 13.17 -9.06 5.04
N ALA A 112 12.11 -9.73 5.50
CA ALA A 112 12.22 -11.03 6.17
C ALA A 112 12.97 -11.00 7.50
N ASN A 113 13.14 -9.82 8.14
CA ASN A 113 13.63 -9.80 9.51
C ASN A 113 12.53 -10.35 10.44
N GLU A 114 12.94 -10.86 11.59
CA GLU A 114 12.03 -11.56 12.50
C GLU A 114 10.86 -10.67 12.94
N GLY A 115 11.13 -9.42 13.28
CA GLY A 115 10.09 -8.49 13.71
C GLY A 115 9.07 -8.22 12.61
N SER A 116 9.53 -7.99 11.39
CA SER A 116 8.66 -7.77 10.25
C SER A 116 7.80 -9.00 9.95
N LEU A 117 8.41 -10.20 9.98
CA LEU A 117 7.67 -11.44 9.72
C LEU A 117 6.58 -11.68 10.77
N ASN A 118 6.87 -11.38 12.04
CA ASN A 118 5.89 -11.52 13.11
C ASN A 118 4.73 -10.54 12.94
N LEU A 119 5.02 -9.31 12.54
CA LEU A 119 3.97 -8.33 12.28
C LEU A 119 3.13 -8.69 11.06
N LEU A 120 3.74 -9.23 10.01
CA LEU A 120 3.00 -9.71 8.84
C LEU A 120 2.03 -10.82 9.22
N LYS A 121 2.45 -11.72 10.10
CA LYS A 121 1.58 -12.79 10.59
C LYS A 121 0.40 -12.20 11.34
N THR A 122 0.65 -11.26 12.24
CA THR A 122 -0.41 -10.60 13.02
C THR A 122 -1.37 -9.84 12.11
N LEU A 123 -0.83 -9.10 11.14
CA LEU A 123 -1.66 -8.36 10.18
C LEU A 123 -2.56 -9.30 9.39
N ARG A 124 -2.02 -10.43 8.93
CA ARG A 124 -2.79 -11.40 8.17
C ARG A 124 -3.92 -11.99 9.01
N GLU A 125 -3.64 -12.28 10.28
CA GLU A 125 -4.66 -12.78 11.20
C GLU A 125 -5.76 -11.73 11.43
N ASP A 126 -5.38 -10.48 11.66
CA ASP A 126 -6.34 -9.40 11.91
C ASP A 126 -7.24 -9.17 10.69
N VAL A 127 -6.66 -9.12 9.50
CA VAL A 127 -7.44 -8.90 8.28
C VAL A 127 -8.33 -10.10 7.97
N THR A 128 -7.85 -11.32 8.23
CA THR A 128 -8.66 -12.53 8.07
C THR A 128 -9.87 -12.48 8.98
N ASN A 129 -9.68 -12.05 10.22
CA ASN A 129 -10.79 -11.93 11.18
C ASN A 129 -11.80 -10.87 10.72
N MET A 130 -11.33 -9.75 10.19
CA MET A 130 -12.22 -8.73 9.64
C MET A 130 -13.03 -9.26 8.46
N LEU A 131 -12.41 -10.05 7.60
CA LEU A 131 -13.08 -10.66 6.46
C LEU A 131 -14.14 -11.66 6.92
N ASP A 132 -13.81 -12.50 7.89
CA ASP A 132 -14.75 -13.48 8.45
C ASP A 132 -15.96 -12.78 9.06
N ASP A 133 -15.76 -11.66 9.75
CA ASP A 133 -16.85 -10.89 10.34
C ASP A 133 -17.83 -10.36 9.28
N LEU A 134 -17.31 -10.00 8.10
CA LEU A 134 -18.17 -9.52 7.02
C LEU A 134 -19.00 -10.63 6.38
N GLU A 135 -18.53 -11.87 6.47
CA GLU A 135 -19.20 -13.03 5.87
C GLU A 135 -20.29 -13.63 6.76
N GLU A 136 -20.40 -13.18 8.01
CA GLU A 136 -21.46 -13.62 8.92
C GLU A 136 -22.80 -12.89 8.66
#